data_d75c5ad626493eec9d7701004097881a
#
_entry.id   d75c5ad626493eec9d7701004097881a
#
_cell.length_a   1.000
_cell.length_b   1.000
_cell.length_c   1.000
_cell.angle_alpha   90.00
_cell.angle_beta   90.00
_cell.angle_gamma   90.00
#
_symmetry.space_group_name_H-M   'P 1'
#
loop_
_entity.id
_entity.type
_entity.pdbx_description
1 polymer ?
#
loop_
_entity_poly.entity_id
_entity_poly.type
_entity_poly.pdbx_seq_one_letter_code
_entity_poly.pdbx_strand_id
1 'polypeptide(L)'
;MTKISFVCPIFNKKKYLKIVLSSIKKQVGSFEKEYIFIDDGSTDGSLEYLKKKTQKWKNTTILSQKNRGPAIATQYGISRATGDYIKLVGGDDIMAPYCCEILLKTILKKKSVAAFSSYKLLPSYNNISFEKNVIENFRFLENPLTAAITSSFSGTTPNLYCNKTIKKSGGCNKKLFIEDFSLVLNLARFGNFCFIDNITSYGPKNDENRIMIGKKTQLIHDYNAALYYFIKKNKLKDSILKIACKKSIGRSEKWYRRERKKTKFNRMNFLRICLFLGSKNYVNLIRESCIFIYQHSSKDAIRYKIDDYSP
;
A
#
# COMPACT_ATOMS: atom_id res chain seq x y z
N MET A 1 -2.22 -6.71 27.54
CA MET A 1 -2.45 -5.36 26.93
C MET A 1 -2.28 -5.51 25.43
N THR A 2 -3.10 -4.86 24.62
CA THR A 2 -2.97 -4.86 23.16
C THR A 2 -1.63 -4.28 22.73
N LYS A 3 -0.95 -4.89 21.75
CA LYS A 3 0.34 -4.42 21.24
C LYS A 3 0.25 -4.05 19.74
N ILE A 4 0.80 -2.91 19.38
CA ILE A 4 0.90 -2.43 18.00
C ILE A 4 2.36 -2.43 17.55
N SER A 5 2.65 -3.14 16.46
CA SER A 5 3.95 -3.12 15.79
C SER A 5 3.95 -2.02 14.72
N PHE A 6 4.77 -1.01 14.90
CA PHE A 6 5.03 0.04 13.92
C PHE A 6 6.08 -0.46 12.95
N VAL A 7 5.70 -0.74 11.71
CA VAL A 7 6.59 -1.21 10.64
C VAL A 7 6.86 -0.06 9.68
N CYS A 8 8.10 0.39 9.61
CA CYS A 8 8.50 1.56 8.82
C CYS A 8 9.67 1.21 7.90
N PRO A 9 9.41 0.95 6.60
CA PRO A 9 10.46 0.83 5.60
C PRO A 9 11.06 2.21 5.30
N ILE A 10 12.38 2.27 5.16
CA ILE A 10 13.14 3.51 4.99
C ILE A 10 14.10 3.32 3.81
N PHE A 11 14.08 4.26 2.87
CA PHE A 11 15.07 4.37 1.81
C PHE A 11 15.31 5.84 1.47
N ASN A 12 16.50 6.36 1.81
CA ASN A 12 16.90 7.74 1.58
C ASN A 12 15.89 8.78 2.13
N LYS A 13 15.62 8.70 3.45
CA LYS A 13 14.62 9.54 4.13
C LYS A 13 15.19 10.36 5.31
N LYS A 14 16.52 10.51 5.40
CA LYS A 14 17.19 11.21 6.53
C LYS A 14 16.54 12.54 6.89
N LYS A 15 16.17 13.34 5.89
CA LYS A 15 15.56 14.67 6.10
C LYS A 15 14.20 14.62 6.83
N TYR A 16 13.48 13.49 6.72
CA TYR A 16 12.15 13.30 7.35
C TYR A 16 12.21 12.55 8.67
N LEU A 17 13.27 11.76 8.92
CA LEU A 17 13.31 10.85 10.06
C LEU A 17 13.07 11.54 11.41
N LYS A 18 13.52 12.79 11.60
CA LYS A 18 13.28 13.52 12.85
C LYS A 18 11.78 13.62 13.18
N ILE A 19 10.99 14.06 12.22
CA ILE A 19 9.55 14.29 12.40
C ILE A 19 8.75 12.99 12.36
N VAL A 20 9.12 12.05 11.49
CA VAL A 20 8.50 10.74 11.39
C VAL A 20 8.66 9.95 12.69
N LEU A 21 9.87 9.85 13.22
CA LEU A 21 10.15 9.18 14.49
C LEU A 21 9.40 9.86 15.65
N SER A 22 9.35 11.19 15.67
CA SER A 22 8.57 11.94 16.66
C SER A 22 7.08 11.57 16.58
N SER A 23 6.50 11.52 15.38
CA SER A 23 5.07 11.17 15.19
C SER A 23 4.75 9.75 15.62
N ILE A 24 5.66 8.80 15.39
CA ILE A 24 5.53 7.40 15.84
C ILE A 24 5.58 7.34 17.38
N LYS A 25 6.57 8.00 17.99
CA LYS A 25 6.75 7.97 19.45
C LYS A 25 5.59 8.60 20.20
N LYS A 26 5.02 9.69 19.65
CA LYS A 26 3.93 10.47 20.25
C LYS A 26 2.54 9.84 20.08
N GLN A 27 2.39 8.69 19.45
CA GLN A 27 1.08 8.03 19.37
C GLN A 27 0.51 7.77 20.78
N VAL A 28 -0.75 8.15 21.00
CA VAL A 28 -1.47 7.94 22.26
C VAL A 28 -2.44 6.77 22.15
N GLY A 29 -2.87 6.24 23.31
CA GLY A 29 -3.82 5.14 23.44
C GLY A 29 -3.32 4.06 24.39
N SER A 30 -4.24 3.18 24.83
CA SER A 30 -3.96 2.08 25.76
C SER A 30 -3.43 0.85 25.01
N PHE A 31 -2.20 0.93 24.50
CA PHE A 31 -1.51 -0.18 23.84
C PHE A 31 0.01 -0.10 24.02
N GLU A 32 0.65 -1.25 24.01
CA GLU A 32 2.10 -1.36 23.94
C GLU A 32 2.60 -1.07 22.52
N LYS A 33 3.82 -0.55 22.42
CA LYS A 33 4.45 -0.22 21.15
C LYS A 33 5.67 -1.08 20.88
N GLU A 34 5.70 -1.68 19.73
CA GLU A 34 6.88 -2.31 19.12
C GLU A 34 7.29 -1.53 17.88
N TYR A 35 8.58 -1.28 17.70
CA TYR A 35 9.09 -0.51 16.59
C TYR A 35 10.01 -1.36 15.72
N ILE A 36 9.67 -1.46 14.44
CA ILE A 36 10.42 -2.25 13.45
C ILE A 36 10.75 -1.34 12.27
N PHE A 37 12.00 -0.95 12.18
CA PHE A 37 12.52 -0.11 11.11
C PHE A 37 13.31 -0.97 10.14
N ILE A 38 13.09 -0.78 8.84
CA ILE A 38 13.77 -1.53 7.79
C ILE A 38 14.46 -0.54 6.87
N ASP A 39 15.78 -0.45 6.97
CA ASP A 39 16.57 0.31 6.02
C ASP A 39 16.77 -0.53 4.75
N ASP A 40 16.22 -0.05 3.63
CA ASP A 40 16.28 -0.71 2.32
C ASP A 40 17.50 -0.23 1.50
N GLY A 41 18.67 -0.16 2.14
CA GLY A 41 19.93 0.19 1.51
C GLY A 41 20.08 1.69 1.27
N SER A 42 19.77 2.51 2.26
CA SER A 42 19.96 3.97 2.19
C SER A 42 21.42 4.37 2.07
N THR A 43 21.67 5.44 1.31
CA THR A 43 23.00 6.03 1.07
C THR A 43 23.13 7.48 1.59
N ASP A 44 22.05 8.03 2.15
CA ASP A 44 21.97 9.41 2.63
C ASP A 44 22.28 9.57 4.14
N GLY A 45 22.69 8.49 4.82
CA GLY A 45 22.91 8.47 6.28
C GLY A 45 21.62 8.27 7.08
N SER A 46 20.54 7.75 6.46
CA SER A 46 19.29 7.41 7.14
C SER A 46 19.49 6.35 8.21
N LEU A 47 20.26 5.30 7.92
CA LEU A 47 20.48 4.18 8.85
C LEU A 47 21.21 4.64 10.13
N GLU A 48 22.28 5.40 9.99
CA GLU A 48 23.08 5.93 11.11
C GLU A 48 22.23 6.89 11.96
N TYR A 49 21.47 7.77 11.30
CA TYR A 49 20.56 8.68 11.99
C TYR A 49 19.48 7.90 12.77
N LEU A 50 18.88 6.88 12.17
CA LEU A 50 17.89 6.02 12.79
C LEU A 50 18.47 5.34 14.05
N LYS A 51 19.62 4.65 13.94
CA LYS A 51 20.30 4.00 15.08
C LYS A 51 20.53 4.97 16.23
N LYS A 52 21.10 6.15 15.93
CA LYS A 52 21.36 7.21 16.91
C LYS A 52 20.08 7.69 17.61
N LYS A 53 18.99 7.87 16.88
CA LYS A 53 17.75 8.47 17.44
C LYS A 53 16.88 7.47 18.20
N THR A 54 17.02 6.19 17.90
CA THR A 54 16.19 5.14 18.53
C THR A 54 16.95 4.30 19.56
N GLN A 55 18.23 4.56 19.81
CA GLN A 55 19.08 3.77 20.72
C GLN A 55 18.51 3.55 22.13
N LYS A 56 17.73 4.52 22.63
CA LYS A 56 17.07 4.46 23.95
C LYS A 56 15.59 4.01 23.86
N TRP A 57 15.10 3.58 22.70
CA TRP A 57 13.73 3.14 22.60
C TRP A 57 13.64 1.65 22.96
N LYS A 58 12.78 1.32 23.91
CA LYS A 58 12.46 -0.07 24.23
C LYS A 58 11.69 -0.72 23.06
N ASN A 59 11.78 -2.03 22.95
CA ASN A 59 11.07 -2.84 21.93
C ASN A 59 11.33 -2.36 20.48
N THR A 60 12.59 -2.05 20.17
CA THR A 60 12.99 -1.54 18.84
C THR A 60 13.90 -2.54 18.14
N THR A 61 13.55 -2.85 16.90
CA THR A 61 14.34 -3.66 15.97
C THR A 61 14.67 -2.82 14.75
N ILE A 62 15.94 -2.76 14.39
CA ILE A 62 16.43 -2.13 13.15
C ILE A 62 17.00 -3.24 12.27
N LEU A 63 16.44 -3.37 11.08
CA LEU A 63 16.85 -4.29 10.04
C LEU A 63 17.48 -3.51 8.90
N SER A 64 18.46 -4.08 8.22
CA SER A 64 19.05 -3.48 7.01
C SER A 64 19.16 -4.54 5.93
N GLN A 65 18.96 -4.14 4.68
CA GLN A 65 19.11 -4.99 3.49
C GLN A 65 19.61 -4.15 2.30
N LYS A 66 20.12 -4.81 1.26
CA LYS A 66 20.34 -4.15 -0.04
C LYS A 66 18.99 -3.68 -0.60
N ASN A 67 18.97 -2.58 -1.37
CA ASN A 67 17.73 -2.05 -1.95
C ASN A 67 17.00 -3.10 -2.80
N ARG A 68 15.86 -3.56 -2.28
CA ARG A 68 14.98 -4.55 -2.91
C ARG A 68 13.57 -4.03 -3.15
N GLY A 69 13.33 -2.77 -2.81
CA GLY A 69 12.06 -2.07 -2.99
C GLY A 69 11.09 -2.19 -1.81
N PRO A 70 10.09 -1.31 -1.78
CA PRO A 70 9.20 -1.11 -0.62
C PRO A 70 8.39 -2.36 -0.28
N ALA A 71 7.91 -3.13 -1.25
CA ALA A 71 7.13 -4.33 -0.97
C ALA A 71 7.92 -5.40 -0.21
N ILE A 72 9.20 -5.61 -0.58
CA ILE A 72 10.08 -6.57 0.09
C ILE A 72 10.46 -6.06 1.49
N ALA A 73 10.83 -4.78 1.60
CA ALA A 73 11.17 -4.17 2.88
C ALA A 73 9.98 -4.21 3.86
N THR A 74 8.78 -3.84 3.40
CA THR A 74 7.56 -3.90 4.21
C THR A 74 7.24 -5.33 4.65
N GLN A 75 7.31 -6.31 3.72
CA GLN A 75 7.07 -7.71 4.04
C GLN A 75 8.11 -8.25 5.04
N TYR A 76 9.36 -7.82 4.96
CA TYR A 76 10.39 -8.20 5.92
C TYR A 76 10.05 -7.68 7.32
N GLY A 77 9.61 -6.41 7.43
CA GLY A 77 9.14 -5.86 8.70
C GLY A 77 7.89 -6.58 9.26
N ILE A 78 6.91 -6.87 8.40
CA ILE A 78 5.70 -7.63 8.78
C ILE A 78 6.07 -9.01 9.35
N SER A 79 7.06 -9.70 8.76
CA SER A 79 7.48 -11.02 9.24
C SER A 79 8.08 -10.99 10.64
N ARG A 80 8.62 -9.85 11.08
CA ARG A 80 9.22 -9.65 12.41
C ARG A 80 8.24 -9.10 13.45
N ALA A 81 7.10 -8.59 13.01
CA ALA A 81 6.10 -8.01 13.90
C ALA A 81 5.48 -9.06 14.85
N THR A 82 5.46 -8.74 16.15
CA THR A 82 4.91 -9.60 17.20
C THR A 82 3.64 -9.04 17.84
N GLY A 83 3.27 -7.79 17.55
CA GLY A 83 2.05 -7.15 18.05
C GLY A 83 0.76 -7.78 17.50
N ASP A 84 -0.34 -7.53 18.18
CA ASP A 84 -1.68 -7.96 17.76
C ASP A 84 -2.10 -7.24 16.46
N TYR A 85 -1.63 -6.00 16.31
CA TYR A 85 -1.90 -5.15 15.14
C TYR A 85 -0.59 -4.65 14.53
N ILE A 86 -0.63 -4.39 13.24
CA ILE A 86 0.45 -3.78 12.48
C ILE A 86 0.02 -2.40 11.99
N LYS A 87 0.82 -1.39 12.30
CA LYS A 87 0.77 -0.04 11.77
C LYS A 87 1.89 0.13 10.76
N LEU A 88 1.56 0.20 9.47
CA LEU A 88 2.54 0.58 8.47
C LEU A 88 2.75 2.10 8.50
N VAL A 89 3.98 2.54 8.35
CA VAL A 89 4.34 3.97 8.34
C VAL A 89 5.34 4.24 7.22
N GLY A 90 5.03 5.18 6.33
CA GLY A 90 5.98 5.64 5.33
C GLY A 90 7.15 6.39 5.97
N GLY A 91 8.35 6.22 5.42
CA GLY A 91 9.57 6.88 5.93
C GLY A 91 9.58 8.41 5.80
N ASP A 92 8.57 8.97 5.12
CA ASP A 92 8.36 10.41 4.92
C ASP A 92 6.96 10.88 5.39
N ASP A 93 6.17 10.00 5.96
CA ASP A 93 4.82 10.33 6.44
C ASP A 93 4.79 10.59 7.95
N ILE A 94 3.88 11.42 8.37
CA ILE A 94 3.61 11.68 9.80
C ILE A 94 2.16 11.34 10.15
N MET A 95 1.94 11.08 11.42
CA MET A 95 0.65 10.71 11.97
C MET A 95 0.17 11.71 13.01
N ALA A 96 -1.14 11.98 13.04
CA ALA A 96 -1.77 12.63 14.17
C ALA A 96 -1.55 11.80 15.45
N PRO A 97 -1.37 12.43 16.62
CA PRO A 97 -1.07 11.69 17.86
C PRO A 97 -2.09 10.60 18.21
N TYR A 98 -3.34 10.80 17.87
CA TYR A 98 -4.46 9.90 18.13
C TYR A 98 -4.73 8.87 17.01
N CYS A 99 -3.92 8.84 15.95
CA CYS A 99 -4.17 8.00 14.76
C CYS A 99 -4.36 6.53 15.12
N CYS A 100 -3.44 5.95 15.91
CA CYS A 100 -3.55 4.53 16.28
C CYS A 100 -4.71 4.26 17.21
N GLU A 101 -5.01 5.17 18.13
CA GLU A 101 -6.11 5.03 19.08
C GLU A 101 -7.47 4.90 18.37
N ILE A 102 -7.79 5.84 17.46
CA ILE A 102 -9.08 5.83 16.79
C ILE A 102 -9.22 4.66 15.82
N LEU A 103 -8.14 4.29 15.11
CA LEU A 103 -8.15 3.13 14.22
C LEU A 103 -8.34 1.83 15.02
N LEU A 104 -7.67 1.70 16.16
CA LEU A 104 -7.80 0.53 17.04
C LEU A 104 -9.21 0.43 17.64
N LYS A 105 -9.76 1.53 18.19
CA LYS A 105 -11.14 1.58 18.69
C LYS A 105 -12.14 1.16 17.61
N THR A 106 -11.93 1.61 16.38
CA THR A 106 -12.78 1.28 15.23
C THR A 106 -12.73 -0.21 14.87
N ILE A 107 -11.53 -0.80 14.80
CA ILE A 107 -11.34 -2.23 14.55
C ILE A 107 -12.03 -3.08 15.61
N LEU A 108 -11.81 -2.76 16.89
CA LEU A 108 -12.37 -3.51 18.01
C LEU A 108 -13.90 -3.43 18.04
N LYS A 109 -14.47 -2.23 17.90
CA LYS A 109 -15.93 -2.01 17.89
C LYS A 109 -16.62 -2.79 16.77
N LYS A 110 -15.98 -2.93 15.60
CA LYS A 110 -16.59 -3.54 14.41
C LYS A 110 -16.06 -4.93 14.08
N LYS A 111 -15.17 -5.48 14.90
CA LYS A 111 -14.52 -6.78 14.68
C LYS A 111 -13.95 -6.92 13.27
N SER A 112 -13.32 -5.83 12.79
CA SER A 112 -12.76 -5.75 11.44
C SER A 112 -11.33 -6.24 11.42
N VAL A 113 -10.82 -6.62 10.22
CA VAL A 113 -9.42 -7.04 10.07
C VAL A 113 -8.51 -5.88 9.65
N ALA A 114 -9.10 -4.77 9.21
CA ALA A 114 -8.40 -3.56 8.86
C ALA A 114 -9.26 -2.32 9.11
N ALA A 115 -8.63 -1.22 9.51
CA ALA A 115 -9.22 0.11 9.52
C ALA A 115 -8.34 1.07 8.73
N PHE A 116 -8.99 1.98 8.04
CA PHE A 116 -8.38 3.01 7.21
C PHE A 116 -8.91 4.38 7.60
N SER A 117 -8.11 5.40 7.36
CA SER A 117 -8.46 6.80 7.53
C SER A 117 -8.08 7.63 6.31
N SER A 118 -8.39 8.91 6.32
CA SER A 118 -7.98 9.82 5.26
C SER A 118 -6.52 10.25 5.42
N TYR A 119 -5.92 10.62 4.28
CA TYR A 119 -4.54 11.06 4.14
C TYR A 119 -4.49 12.40 3.39
N LYS A 120 -3.63 13.31 3.83
CA LYS A 120 -3.47 14.62 3.23
C LYS A 120 -2.02 14.90 2.84
N LEU A 121 -1.82 15.48 1.67
CA LEU A 121 -0.51 15.98 1.25
C LEU A 121 -0.31 17.41 1.73
N LEU A 122 0.84 17.68 2.34
CA LEU A 122 1.22 19.00 2.86
C LEU A 122 2.45 19.54 2.12
N PRO A 123 2.48 20.85 1.82
CA PRO A 123 3.65 21.48 1.22
C PRO A 123 4.85 21.53 2.18
N SER A 124 4.59 21.56 3.47
CA SER A 124 5.59 21.56 4.55
C SER A 124 5.03 20.90 5.81
N TYR A 125 5.91 20.39 6.66
CA TYR A 125 5.58 19.89 8.00
C TYR A 125 5.74 20.90 9.12
N ASN A 126 6.01 22.17 8.79
CA ASN A 126 6.06 23.25 9.77
C ASN A 126 4.64 23.63 10.21
N ASN A 127 4.44 23.79 11.52
CA ASN A 127 3.18 24.27 12.10
C ASN A 127 1.93 23.44 11.74
N ILE A 128 2.04 22.10 11.81
CA ILE A 128 0.92 21.23 11.54
C ILE A 128 -0.09 21.31 12.69
N SER A 129 -1.32 21.67 12.34
CA SER A 129 -2.49 21.49 13.19
C SER A 129 -3.18 20.18 12.81
N PHE A 130 -3.41 19.31 13.79
CA PHE A 130 -4.19 18.09 13.61
C PHE A 130 -5.67 18.38 13.91
N GLU A 131 -6.55 17.73 13.16
CA GLU A 131 -7.98 17.76 13.43
C GLU A 131 -8.31 17.21 14.82
N LYS A 132 -9.50 17.51 15.34
CA LYS A 132 -9.93 16.97 16.64
C LYS A 132 -10.09 15.45 16.56
N ASN A 133 -9.85 14.77 17.67
CA ASN A 133 -9.98 13.32 17.82
C ASN A 133 -11.47 12.92 18.00
N VAL A 134 -12.32 13.26 17.06
CA VAL A 134 -13.74 12.90 17.05
C VAL A 134 -14.02 12.14 15.76
N ILE A 135 -14.53 10.92 15.89
CA ILE A 135 -14.98 10.13 14.72
C ILE A 135 -16.38 10.62 14.36
N GLU A 136 -16.47 11.44 13.33
CA GLU A 136 -17.74 11.98 12.85
C GLU A 136 -18.46 11.00 11.93
N ASN A 137 -17.71 10.41 11.00
CA ASN A 137 -18.24 9.48 10.01
C ASN A 137 -17.38 8.22 9.92
N PHE A 138 -18.07 7.10 9.79
CA PHE A 138 -17.38 5.85 9.58
C PHE A 138 -18.17 4.97 8.59
N ARG A 139 -17.45 4.29 7.71
CA ARG A 139 -18.02 3.33 6.76
C ARG A 139 -17.54 1.92 7.11
N PHE A 140 -18.49 1.02 7.20
CA PHE A 140 -18.23 -0.40 7.39
C PHE A 140 -18.42 -1.12 6.05
N LEU A 141 -17.42 -1.88 5.64
CA LEU A 141 -17.41 -2.61 4.38
C LEU A 141 -17.43 -4.10 4.68
N GLU A 142 -18.59 -4.68 4.57
CA GLU A 142 -18.74 -6.13 4.51
C GLU A 142 -18.23 -6.64 3.16
N ASN A 143 -17.53 -7.79 3.17
CA ASN A 143 -16.98 -8.38 1.95
C ASN A 143 -16.21 -7.37 1.07
N PRO A 144 -15.16 -6.74 1.58
CA PRO A 144 -14.52 -5.57 0.99
C PRO A 144 -13.78 -5.85 -0.33
N LEU A 145 -13.78 -7.09 -0.84
CA LEU A 145 -12.97 -7.48 -2.00
C LEU A 145 -13.29 -6.68 -3.25
N THR A 146 -14.57 -6.47 -3.56
CA THR A 146 -14.97 -5.64 -4.71
C THR A 146 -14.49 -4.20 -4.54
N ALA A 147 -14.64 -3.64 -3.34
CA ALA A 147 -14.15 -2.31 -3.02
C ALA A 147 -12.61 -2.23 -3.12
N ALA A 148 -11.88 -3.24 -2.63
CA ALA A 148 -10.42 -3.32 -2.75
C ALA A 148 -9.93 -3.39 -4.21
N ILE A 149 -10.67 -4.06 -5.10
CA ILE A 149 -10.36 -4.12 -6.53
C ILE A 149 -10.64 -2.76 -7.22
N THR A 150 -11.73 -2.11 -6.85
CA THR A 150 -12.23 -0.92 -7.56
C THR A 150 -11.69 0.40 -7.04
N SER A 151 -11.34 0.44 -5.75
CA SER A 151 -10.85 1.62 -5.05
C SER A 151 -9.49 1.32 -4.42
N SER A 152 -8.63 2.31 -4.38
CA SER A 152 -7.41 2.19 -3.61
C SER A 152 -7.72 2.64 -2.17
N PHE A 153 -7.71 1.70 -1.21
CA PHE A 153 -7.59 2.03 0.21
C PHE A 153 -6.13 2.32 0.57
N SER A 154 -5.32 2.59 -0.45
CA SER A 154 -3.89 2.65 -0.35
C SER A 154 -3.41 3.95 0.25
N GLY A 155 -2.38 3.82 0.90
CA GLY A 155 -1.51 4.73 1.59
C GLY A 155 -0.86 3.91 2.69
N THR A 156 0.45 3.94 2.71
CA THR A 156 1.21 3.13 3.69
C THR A 156 0.85 3.51 5.12
N THR A 157 0.51 4.78 5.36
CA THR A 157 0.36 5.30 6.72
C THR A 157 -1.08 5.39 7.26
N PRO A 158 -2.15 5.66 6.48
CA PRO A 158 -3.50 5.82 7.06
C PRO A 158 -4.23 4.50 7.34
N ASN A 159 -3.56 3.53 7.95
CA ASN A 159 -4.11 2.20 8.15
C ASN A 159 -3.72 1.58 9.50
N LEU A 160 -4.48 0.57 9.92
CA LEU A 160 -4.14 -0.37 10.99
C LEU A 160 -4.69 -1.74 10.62
N TYR A 161 -3.90 -2.79 10.78
CA TYR A 161 -4.22 -4.14 10.35
C TYR A 161 -4.10 -5.16 11.47
N CYS A 162 -4.99 -6.15 11.51
CA CYS A 162 -4.85 -7.32 12.37
C CYS A 162 -3.66 -8.17 11.91
N ASN A 163 -2.64 -8.34 12.78
CA ASN A 163 -1.39 -9.06 12.45
C ASN A 163 -1.65 -10.52 12.08
N LYS A 164 -2.48 -11.23 12.85
CA LYS A 164 -2.86 -12.62 12.57
C LYS A 164 -3.43 -12.76 11.16
N THR A 165 -4.26 -11.80 10.74
CA THR A 165 -4.88 -11.82 9.41
C THR A 165 -3.88 -11.49 8.32
N ILE A 166 -2.97 -10.53 8.50
CA ILE A 166 -1.89 -10.27 7.53
C ILE A 166 -1.06 -11.53 7.31
N LYS A 167 -0.61 -12.19 8.37
CA LYS A 167 0.20 -13.41 8.27
C LYS A 167 -0.55 -14.53 7.55
N LYS A 168 -1.83 -14.74 7.87
CA LYS A 168 -2.69 -15.73 7.21
C LYS A 168 -2.92 -15.40 5.73
N SER A 169 -3.05 -14.14 5.36
CA SER A 169 -3.29 -13.70 3.99
C SER A 169 -2.05 -13.77 3.09
N GLY A 170 -0.86 -13.86 3.68
CA GLY A 170 0.43 -13.88 2.98
C GLY A 170 1.09 -12.50 2.84
N GLY A 171 0.45 -11.42 3.32
CA GLY A 171 1.03 -10.07 3.34
C GLY A 171 1.17 -9.42 1.98
N CYS A 172 2.29 -8.70 1.77
CA CYS A 172 2.61 -8.02 0.52
C CYS A 172 3.11 -8.99 -0.55
N ASN A 173 2.79 -8.71 -1.81
CA ASN A 173 3.39 -9.46 -2.92
C ASN A 173 4.79 -8.91 -3.23
N LYS A 174 5.82 -9.69 -2.94
CA LYS A 174 7.25 -9.35 -3.13
C LYS A 174 7.68 -9.21 -4.60
N LYS A 175 6.85 -9.59 -5.56
CA LYS A 175 7.09 -9.45 -7.00
C LYS A 175 6.63 -8.10 -7.55
N LEU A 176 6.12 -7.22 -6.69
CA LEU A 176 5.61 -5.89 -7.03
C LEU A 176 6.48 -4.80 -6.40
N PHE A 177 6.42 -3.61 -6.98
CA PHE A 177 6.99 -2.43 -6.36
C PHE A 177 6.08 -1.89 -5.25
N ILE A 178 4.76 -1.81 -5.50
CA ILE A 178 3.78 -1.35 -4.51
C ILE A 178 3.42 -2.43 -3.50
N GLU A 179 3.50 -2.10 -2.22
CA GLU A 179 3.21 -3.02 -1.12
C GLU A 179 1.74 -3.05 -0.73
N ASP A 180 1.13 -1.87 -0.62
CA ASP A 180 -0.15 -1.62 0.02
C ASP A 180 -1.34 -2.25 -0.74
N PHE A 181 -1.41 -2.07 -2.04
CA PHE A 181 -2.53 -2.59 -2.84
C PHE A 181 -2.62 -4.11 -2.80
N SER A 182 -1.49 -4.81 -2.95
CA SER A 182 -1.46 -6.28 -2.89
C SER A 182 -1.81 -6.80 -1.49
N LEU A 183 -1.36 -6.11 -0.43
CA LEU A 183 -1.70 -6.41 0.95
C LEU A 183 -3.21 -6.31 1.19
N VAL A 184 -3.81 -5.19 0.76
CA VAL A 184 -5.25 -4.93 0.92
C VAL A 184 -6.09 -5.96 0.15
N LEU A 185 -5.72 -6.31 -1.08
CA LEU A 185 -6.39 -7.37 -1.85
C LEU A 185 -6.37 -8.71 -1.10
N ASN A 186 -5.20 -9.08 -0.56
CA ASN A 186 -5.06 -10.34 0.18
C ASN A 186 -5.92 -10.34 1.46
N LEU A 187 -5.91 -9.24 2.22
CA LEU A 187 -6.70 -9.08 3.45
C LEU A 187 -8.21 -9.10 3.21
N ALA A 188 -8.67 -8.55 2.08
CA ALA A 188 -10.09 -8.41 1.75
C ALA A 188 -10.85 -9.74 1.62
N ARG A 189 -10.15 -10.88 1.64
CA ARG A 189 -10.72 -12.22 1.67
C ARG A 189 -10.96 -12.78 3.07
N PHE A 190 -10.43 -12.13 4.09
CA PHE A 190 -10.36 -12.69 5.45
C PHE A 190 -11.21 -11.94 6.47
N GLY A 191 -11.87 -10.87 6.07
CA GLY A 191 -12.77 -10.14 6.96
C GLY A 191 -13.12 -8.74 6.46
N ASN A 192 -13.89 -8.06 7.28
CA ASN A 192 -14.46 -6.75 6.97
C ASN A 192 -13.46 -5.61 7.18
N PHE A 193 -13.68 -4.51 6.49
CA PHE A 193 -12.90 -3.29 6.62
C PHE A 193 -13.73 -2.16 7.22
N CYS A 194 -13.06 -1.24 7.91
CA CYS A 194 -13.61 0.02 8.35
C CYS A 194 -12.86 1.18 7.70
N PHE A 195 -13.56 2.25 7.42
CA PHE A 195 -12.98 3.50 6.97
C PHE A 195 -13.54 4.65 7.78
N ILE A 196 -12.68 5.54 8.28
CA ILE A 196 -13.05 6.78 8.96
C ILE A 196 -12.62 7.97 8.11
N ASP A 197 -13.45 9.01 8.05
CA ASP A 197 -13.17 10.17 7.21
C ASP A 197 -12.11 11.12 7.80
N ASN A 198 -11.75 10.96 9.07
CA ASN A 198 -10.70 11.74 9.73
C ASN A 198 -9.38 11.69 8.98
N ILE A 199 -8.73 12.83 8.81
CA ILE A 199 -7.35 12.91 8.33
C ILE A 199 -6.41 12.61 9.48
N THR A 200 -5.80 11.44 9.48
CA THR A 200 -4.91 11.01 10.55
C THR A 200 -3.45 10.90 10.13
N SER A 201 -3.18 11.04 8.84
CA SER A 201 -1.85 10.88 8.28
C SER A 201 -1.58 11.91 7.21
N TYR A 202 -0.33 12.34 7.14
CA TYR A 202 0.10 13.42 6.26
C TYR A 202 1.42 13.07 5.59
N GLY A 203 1.58 13.42 4.31
CA GLY A 203 2.81 13.24 3.57
C GLY A 203 3.26 14.50 2.84
N PRO A 204 4.50 14.56 2.35
CA PRO A 204 5.03 15.72 1.65
C PRO A 204 4.44 15.81 0.23
N LYS A 205 3.99 17.01 -0.18
CA LYS A 205 3.35 17.23 -1.48
C LYS A 205 4.35 17.26 -2.63
N ASN A 206 5.44 17.98 -2.48
CA ASN A 206 6.36 18.33 -3.57
C ASN A 206 7.78 17.84 -3.28
N ASP A 207 7.96 16.57 -2.92
CA ASP A 207 9.28 16.01 -2.69
C ASP A 207 9.68 15.11 -3.86
N GLU A 208 10.66 15.54 -4.62
CA GLU A 208 11.26 14.79 -5.73
C GLU A 208 11.85 13.43 -5.30
N ASN A 209 12.22 13.31 -4.00
CA ASN A 209 12.73 12.07 -3.42
C ASN A 209 11.62 11.10 -2.97
N ARG A 210 10.34 11.39 -3.23
CA ARG A 210 9.31 10.37 -3.05
C ARG A 210 9.51 9.23 -4.03
N ILE A 211 9.55 8.01 -3.51
CA ILE A 211 9.76 6.78 -4.29
C ILE A 211 8.78 6.66 -5.48
N MET A 212 7.60 7.26 -5.34
CA MET A 212 6.52 7.22 -6.34
C MET A 212 6.66 8.26 -7.46
N ILE A 213 7.48 9.29 -7.28
CA ILE A 213 7.70 10.32 -8.32
C ILE A 213 8.49 9.72 -9.48
N GLY A 214 8.04 9.96 -10.71
CA GLY A 214 8.62 9.36 -11.91
C GLY A 214 8.29 7.87 -12.13
N LYS A 215 7.60 7.22 -11.20
CA LYS A 215 7.26 5.78 -11.29
C LYS A 215 5.83 5.48 -11.74
N LYS A 216 5.15 6.45 -12.35
CA LYS A 216 3.72 6.33 -12.71
C LYS A 216 3.41 5.13 -13.59
N THR A 217 4.25 4.82 -14.56
CA THR A 217 4.09 3.65 -15.44
C THR A 217 4.23 2.35 -14.64
N GLN A 218 5.27 2.23 -13.79
CA GLN A 218 5.44 1.09 -12.88
C GLN A 218 4.21 0.90 -11.98
N LEU A 219 3.66 1.98 -11.42
CA LEU A 219 2.50 1.90 -10.54
C LEU A 219 1.25 1.37 -11.25
N ILE A 220 0.96 1.89 -12.44
CA ILE A 220 -0.20 1.42 -13.22
C ILE A 220 -0.03 -0.05 -13.60
N HIS A 221 1.18 -0.44 -14.01
CA HIS A 221 1.53 -1.83 -14.25
C HIS A 221 1.30 -2.69 -13.00
N ASP A 222 1.79 -2.27 -11.84
CA ASP A 222 1.70 -3.02 -10.59
C ASP A 222 0.28 -3.21 -10.08
N TYR A 223 -0.60 -2.20 -10.27
CA TYR A 223 -2.02 -2.38 -9.98
C TYR A 223 -2.63 -3.52 -10.80
N ASN A 224 -2.24 -3.68 -12.07
CA ASN A 224 -2.72 -4.77 -12.92
C ASN A 224 -2.02 -6.08 -12.56
N ALA A 225 -0.72 -6.07 -12.33
CA ALA A 225 0.06 -7.23 -11.92
C ALA A 225 -0.41 -7.79 -10.55
N ALA A 226 -0.78 -6.91 -9.60
CA ALA A 226 -1.38 -7.34 -8.34
C ALA A 226 -2.68 -8.12 -8.56
N LEU A 227 -3.57 -7.61 -9.44
CA LEU A 227 -4.79 -8.34 -9.81
C LEU A 227 -4.48 -9.64 -10.51
N TYR A 228 -3.50 -9.67 -11.43
CA TYR A 228 -3.06 -10.88 -12.12
C TYR A 228 -2.62 -11.96 -11.13
N TYR A 229 -1.68 -11.66 -10.23
CA TYR A 229 -1.22 -12.61 -9.22
C TYR A 229 -2.32 -13.04 -8.26
N PHE A 230 -3.18 -12.08 -7.89
CA PHE A 230 -4.28 -12.35 -6.97
C PHE A 230 -5.29 -13.34 -7.56
N ILE A 231 -5.77 -13.13 -8.79
CA ILE A 231 -6.76 -14.02 -9.42
C ILE A 231 -6.16 -15.37 -9.84
N LYS A 232 -4.87 -15.41 -10.22
CA LYS A 232 -4.16 -16.65 -10.53
C LYS A 232 -4.09 -17.59 -9.31
N LYS A 233 -3.97 -17.00 -8.11
CA LYS A 233 -3.86 -17.73 -6.84
C LYS A 233 -5.21 -18.11 -6.22
N ASN A 234 -6.31 -17.43 -6.57
CA ASN A 234 -7.56 -17.48 -5.83
C ASN A 234 -8.74 -17.83 -6.72
N LYS A 235 -9.55 -18.82 -6.31
CA LYS A 235 -10.85 -19.07 -6.95
C LYS A 235 -11.83 -17.96 -6.53
N LEU A 236 -12.37 -17.23 -7.49
CA LEU A 236 -13.28 -16.09 -7.27
C LEU A 236 -14.54 -16.27 -8.13
N LYS A 237 -15.63 -15.60 -7.73
CA LYS A 237 -16.86 -15.55 -8.51
C LYS A 237 -16.64 -14.79 -9.82
N ASP A 238 -17.29 -15.23 -10.90
CA ASP A 238 -17.22 -14.59 -12.23
C ASP A 238 -17.49 -13.09 -12.21
N SER A 239 -18.45 -12.64 -11.39
CA SER A 239 -18.76 -11.23 -11.23
C SER A 239 -17.56 -10.41 -10.75
N ILE A 240 -16.78 -10.93 -9.79
CA ILE A 240 -15.57 -10.28 -9.26
C ILE A 240 -14.46 -10.29 -10.32
N LEU A 241 -14.28 -11.41 -11.03
CA LEU A 241 -13.30 -11.54 -12.10
C LEU A 241 -13.57 -10.57 -13.25
N LYS A 242 -14.83 -10.40 -13.66
CA LYS A 242 -15.25 -9.39 -14.64
C LYS A 242 -14.90 -7.95 -14.20
N ILE A 243 -15.13 -7.63 -12.93
CA ILE A 243 -14.79 -6.32 -12.37
C ILE A 243 -13.26 -6.10 -12.42
N ALA A 244 -12.47 -7.09 -12.01
CA ALA A 244 -11.00 -7.01 -12.04
C ALA A 244 -10.48 -6.79 -13.47
N CYS A 245 -11.01 -7.54 -14.47
CA CYS A 245 -10.67 -7.35 -15.87
C CYS A 245 -11.04 -5.95 -16.39
N LYS A 246 -12.27 -5.49 -16.14
CA LYS A 246 -12.70 -4.14 -16.54
C LYS A 246 -11.77 -3.05 -15.99
N LYS A 247 -11.37 -3.18 -14.72
CA LYS A 247 -10.44 -2.24 -14.07
C LYS A 247 -9.05 -2.30 -14.69
N SER A 248 -8.52 -3.49 -14.92
CA SER A 248 -7.17 -3.68 -15.48
C SER A 248 -7.09 -3.14 -16.92
N ILE A 249 -8.00 -3.53 -17.79
CA ILE A 249 -8.09 -3.05 -19.17
C ILE A 249 -8.27 -1.52 -19.20
N GLY A 250 -9.18 -0.99 -18.40
CA GLY A 250 -9.45 0.45 -18.33
C GLY A 250 -8.26 1.28 -17.83
N ARG A 251 -7.45 0.75 -16.89
CA ARG A 251 -6.21 1.40 -16.44
C ARG A 251 -5.19 1.48 -17.57
N SER A 252 -4.97 0.38 -18.27
CA SER A 252 -4.01 0.30 -19.38
C SER A 252 -4.41 1.22 -20.53
N GLU A 253 -5.69 1.25 -20.90
CA GLU A 253 -6.20 2.15 -21.93
C GLU A 253 -6.04 3.63 -21.52
N LYS A 254 -6.43 3.99 -20.30
CA LYS A 254 -6.31 5.35 -19.79
C LYS A 254 -4.85 5.81 -19.72
N TRP A 255 -3.95 4.91 -19.29
CA TRP A 255 -2.51 5.17 -19.29
C TRP A 255 -2.01 5.40 -20.71
N TYR A 256 -2.32 4.53 -21.66
CA TYR A 256 -1.88 4.62 -23.04
C TYR A 256 -2.32 5.94 -23.72
N ARG A 257 -3.59 6.33 -23.55
CA ARG A 257 -4.11 7.61 -24.09
C ARG A 257 -3.35 8.82 -23.54
N ARG A 258 -2.95 8.79 -22.27
CA ARG A 258 -2.22 9.89 -21.62
C ARG A 258 -0.76 9.96 -22.05
N GLU A 259 -0.07 8.83 -22.04
CA GLU A 259 1.38 8.78 -22.32
C GLU A 259 1.70 8.89 -23.81
N ARG A 260 0.85 8.32 -24.66
CA ARG A 260 1.08 8.27 -26.12
C ARG A 260 0.23 9.26 -26.91
N LYS A 261 -0.69 9.99 -26.27
CA LYS A 261 -1.62 10.94 -26.92
C LYS A 261 -2.38 10.34 -28.12
N LYS A 262 -2.56 9.02 -28.14
CA LYS A 262 -3.22 8.27 -29.22
C LYS A 262 -4.61 7.81 -28.78
N THR A 263 -5.61 8.05 -29.64
CA THR A 263 -7.01 7.68 -29.41
C THR A 263 -7.49 6.52 -30.31
N LYS A 264 -6.65 6.08 -31.25
CA LYS A 264 -7.01 5.00 -32.20
C LYS A 264 -7.34 3.69 -31.49
N PHE A 265 -8.15 2.87 -32.13
CA PHE A 265 -8.45 1.51 -31.73
C PHE A 265 -7.16 0.72 -31.46
N ASN A 266 -7.10 0.04 -30.32
CA ASN A 266 -5.91 -0.67 -29.88
C ASN A 266 -6.29 -2.00 -29.21
N ARG A 267 -5.29 -2.80 -28.82
CA ARG A 267 -5.48 -4.10 -28.18
C ARG A 267 -6.40 -4.05 -26.97
N MET A 268 -6.41 -2.96 -26.17
CA MET A 268 -7.28 -2.83 -25.01
C MET A 268 -8.75 -2.71 -25.40
N ASN A 269 -9.06 -2.06 -26.52
CA ASN A 269 -10.43 -2.02 -27.04
C ASN A 269 -10.88 -3.42 -27.47
N PHE A 270 -10.02 -4.20 -28.15
CA PHE A 270 -10.31 -5.59 -28.51
C PHE A 270 -10.57 -6.47 -27.28
N LEU A 271 -9.70 -6.40 -26.24
CA LEU A 271 -9.90 -7.16 -24.99
C LEU A 271 -11.21 -6.77 -24.28
N ARG A 272 -11.62 -5.52 -24.37
CA ARG A 272 -12.91 -5.06 -23.83
C ARG A 272 -14.09 -5.68 -24.57
N ILE A 273 -14.01 -5.78 -25.89
CA ILE A 273 -15.01 -6.46 -26.71
C ILE A 273 -15.06 -7.95 -26.34
N CYS A 274 -13.92 -8.64 -26.25
CA CYS A 274 -13.89 -10.04 -25.82
C CYS A 274 -14.55 -10.24 -24.46
N LEU A 275 -14.29 -9.36 -23.50
CA LEU A 275 -14.92 -9.43 -22.18
C LEU A 275 -16.44 -9.17 -22.25
N PHE A 276 -16.89 -8.26 -23.12
CA PHE A 276 -18.30 -7.96 -23.35
C PHE A 276 -19.01 -9.17 -23.98
N LEU A 277 -18.38 -9.81 -24.96
CA LEU A 277 -18.89 -11.03 -25.61
C LEU A 277 -18.82 -12.30 -24.74
N GLY A 278 -18.46 -12.16 -23.46
CA GLY A 278 -18.54 -13.26 -22.50
C GLY A 278 -17.28 -14.09 -22.33
N SER A 279 -16.13 -13.64 -22.81
CA SER A 279 -14.86 -14.34 -22.55
C SER A 279 -14.64 -14.54 -21.04
N LYS A 280 -14.38 -15.79 -20.67
CA LYS A 280 -14.07 -16.21 -19.28
C LYS A 280 -12.57 -16.40 -19.03
N ASN A 281 -11.72 -16.12 -20.01
CA ASN A 281 -10.26 -16.20 -19.82
C ASN A 281 -9.71 -14.97 -19.07
N TYR A 282 -10.22 -14.75 -17.85
CA TYR A 282 -9.95 -13.55 -17.05
C TYR A 282 -8.48 -13.37 -16.71
N VAL A 283 -7.77 -14.47 -16.42
CA VAL A 283 -6.33 -14.42 -16.09
C VAL A 283 -5.55 -13.86 -17.28
N ASN A 284 -5.83 -14.37 -18.47
CA ASN A 284 -5.16 -13.91 -19.69
C ASN A 284 -5.52 -12.46 -20.04
N LEU A 285 -6.79 -12.06 -19.89
CA LEU A 285 -7.21 -10.67 -20.14
C LEU A 285 -6.42 -9.66 -19.25
N ILE A 286 -6.20 -10.01 -17.98
CA ILE A 286 -5.41 -9.14 -17.10
C ILE A 286 -3.91 -9.22 -17.44
N ARG A 287 -3.39 -10.42 -17.74
CA ARG A 287 -2.01 -10.60 -18.21
C ARG A 287 -1.72 -9.71 -19.42
N GLU A 288 -2.58 -9.75 -20.42
CA GLU A 288 -2.47 -8.96 -21.64
C GLU A 288 -2.49 -7.43 -21.35
N SER A 289 -3.25 -7.00 -20.35
CA SER A 289 -3.24 -5.60 -19.95
C SER A 289 -1.91 -5.15 -19.29
N CYS A 290 -1.20 -6.06 -18.62
CA CYS A 290 0.15 -5.80 -18.11
C CYS A 290 1.17 -5.76 -19.26
N ILE A 291 1.12 -6.75 -20.16
CA ILE A 291 2.00 -6.85 -21.35
C ILE A 291 1.86 -5.58 -22.21
N PHE A 292 0.64 -5.11 -22.42
CA PHE A 292 0.38 -3.90 -23.20
C PHE A 292 1.09 -2.67 -22.63
N ILE A 293 1.05 -2.46 -21.31
CA ILE A 293 1.77 -1.36 -20.66
C ILE A 293 3.28 -1.53 -20.89
N TYR A 294 3.79 -2.73 -20.66
CA TYR A 294 5.21 -3.02 -20.83
C TYR A 294 5.71 -2.72 -22.24
N GLN A 295 5.02 -3.26 -23.27
CA GLN A 295 5.38 -3.10 -24.67
C GLN A 295 5.33 -1.64 -25.18
N HIS A 296 4.47 -0.82 -24.57
CA HIS A 296 4.30 0.59 -24.95
C HIS A 296 4.98 1.56 -23.99
N SER A 297 5.73 1.09 -23.00
CA SER A 297 6.51 1.92 -22.09
C SER A 297 7.95 2.10 -22.59
N SER A 298 8.70 3.04 -22.02
CA SER A 298 10.15 3.13 -22.21
C SER A 298 10.85 1.92 -21.56
N LYS A 299 12.02 1.54 -22.09
CA LYS A 299 12.74 0.31 -21.73
C LYS A 299 12.91 0.09 -20.21
N ASP A 300 13.13 1.15 -19.45
CA ASP A 300 13.42 1.09 -18.01
C ASP A 300 12.25 1.55 -17.12
N ALA A 301 11.07 1.81 -17.71
CA ALA A 301 9.93 2.30 -16.96
C ALA A 301 9.32 1.25 -16.01
N ILE A 302 9.57 -0.04 -16.27
CA ILE A 302 9.05 -1.16 -15.49
C ILE A 302 10.20 -2.05 -15.02
N ARG A 303 10.56 -1.92 -13.75
CA ARG A 303 11.57 -2.76 -13.08
C ARG A 303 11.00 -4.10 -12.62
N TYR A 304 9.77 -4.10 -12.10
CA TYR A 304 9.09 -5.29 -11.59
C TYR A 304 8.11 -5.78 -12.64
N LYS A 305 8.50 -6.82 -13.36
CA LYS A 305 7.68 -7.45 -14.42
C LYS A 305 6.90 -8.62 -13.85
N ILE A 306 5.79 -8.99 -14.48
CA ILE A 306 5.17 -10.29 -14.20
C ILE A 306 6.02 -11.42 -14.81
N ASP A 307 5.98 -12.61 -14.22
CA ASP A 307 6.85 -13.74 -14.59
C ASP A 307 6.66 -14.23 -16.06
N ASP A 308 5.53 -13.92 -16.68
CA ASP A 308 5.11 -14.46 -17.97
C ASP A 308 5.30 -13.47 -19.14
N TYR A 309 6.39 -12.69 -19.14
CA TYR A 309 6.73 -11.81 -20.29
C TYR A 309 7.46 -12.54 -21.43
N SER A 310 7.72 -13.84 -21.31
CA SER A 310 8.22 -14.62 -22.45
C SER A 310 7.18 -14.66 -23.56
N PRO A 311 7.61 -14.47 -24.83
CA PRO A 311 6.72 -14.43 -25.98
C PRO A 311 5.96 -15.75 -26.20
#